data_5a04f533262e9f7f10e0cf8892116906
#
_entry.id   5a04f533262e9f7f10e0cf8892116906
#
_cell.length_a   1.000
_cell.length_b   1.000
_cell.length_c   1.000
_cell.angle_alpha   90.00
_cell.angle_beta   90.00
_cell.angle_gamma   90.00
#
_symmetry.space_group_name_H-M   'P 1'
#
loop_
_entity.id
_entity.type
_entity.pdbx_description
1 polymer ?
#
loop_
_entity_poly.entity_id
_entity_poly.type
_entity_poly.pdbx_seq_one_letter_code
_entity_poly.pdbx_strand_id
1 'polypeptide(L)'
;MNNIIKFLLATLTSFFLSFSAYAGGHYTGPDLTGQKVVMFGPWLSPEQETMREVGAIFEKATGATFEYGGSDSFEQQVMIDLKAGSAADLVVFPQPGLAANAAAMGGLVPLGDDIRQMVLD
;
A
#
# COMPACT_ATOMS: atom_id res chain seq x y z
N MET A 1 11.30 -25.03 48.86
CA MET A 1 11.67 -24.58 47.51
C MET A 1 12.76 -23.52 47.64
N ASN A 2 13.96 -23.86 47.22
CA ASN A 2 15.16 -23.07 47.49
C ASN A 2 15.11 -21.72 46.75
N ASN A 3 15.64 -20.67 47.41
CA ASN A 3 15.69 -19.31 46.84
C ASN A 3 16.43 -19.23 45.50
N ILE A 4 17.32 -20.18 45.22
CA ILE A 4 18.03 -20.34 43.95
C ILE A 4 17.07 -20.65 42.80
N ILE A 5 16.02 -21.45 43.02
CA ILE A 5 15.04 -21.81 41.98
C ILE A 5 14.16 -20.61 41.66
N LYS A 6 13.85 -19.75 42.65
CA LYS A 6 13.10 -18.52 42.43
C LYS A 6 13.90 -17.47 41.65
N PHE A 7 15.20 -17.41 41.85
CA PHE A 7 16.08 -16.52 41.07
C PHE A 7 16.27 -17.00 39.64
N LEU A 8 16.36 -18.30 39.39
CA LEU A 8 16.45 -18.88 38.04
C LEU A 8 15.16 -18.70 37.25
N LEU A 9 13.99 -18.79 37.90
CA LEU A 9 12.70 -18.52 37.24
C LEU A 9 12.51 -17.04 36.90
N ALA A 10 12.98 -16.13 37.72
CA ALA A 10 12.89 -14.69 37.51
C ALA A 10 13.80 -14.20 36.36
N THR A 11 14.98 -14.82 36.22
CA THR A 11 15.89 -14.48 35.10
C THR A 11 15.46 -15.08 33.76
N LEU A 12 14.74 -16.21 33.76
CA LEU A 12 14.24 -16.81 32.53
C LEU A 12 13.04 -16.06 31.93
N THR A 13 12.21 -15.45 32.80
CA THR A 13 11.07 -14.62 32.34
C THR A 13 11.50 -13.26 31.78
N SER A 14 12.67 -12.75 32.14
CA SER A 14 13.18 -11.47 31.61
C SER A 14 13.81 -11.57 30.21
N PHE A 15 14.10 -12.79 29.72
CA PHE A 15 14.75 -12.99 28.43
C PHE A 15 13.77 -13.08 27.25
N PHE A 16 12.46 -13.24 27.51
CA PHE A 16 11.43 -13.35 26.45
C PHE A 16 10.78 -12.02 26.07
N LEU A 17 11.13 -10.91 26.69
CA LEU A 17 10.51 -9.59 26.44
C LEU A 17 11.31 -8.67 25.51
N SER A 18 12.40 -9.16 24.90
CA SER A 18 13.27 -8.32 24.06
C SER A 18 13.21 -8.64 22.57
N PHE A 19 12.14 -9.28 22.07
CA PHE A 19 11.99 -9.57 20.64
C PHE A 19 10.78 -8.89 20.04
N SER A 20 10.68 -7.58 20.22
CA SER A 20 9.64 -6.79 19.53
C SER A 20 10.12 -5.38 19.27
N ALA A 21 11.13 -5.23 18.45
CA ALA A 21 11.45 -3.94 17.87
C ALA A 21 12.09 -4.11 16.49
N TYR A 22 11.40 -4.76 15.58
CA TYR A 22 11.52 -4.35 14.20
C TYR A 22 10.44 -3.29 14.01
N ALA A 23 10.84 -2.03 14.18
CA ALA A 23 10.03 -0.88 13.89
C ALA A 23 9.84 -0.79 12.37
N GLY A 24 8.91 -1.53 11.83
CA GLY A 24 8.18 -1.09 10.68
C GLY A 24 7.48 0.19 11.08
N GLY A 25 7.64 1.27 10.30
CA GLY A 25 7.02 2.56 10.60
C GLY A 25 5.57 2.33 11.02
N HIS A 26 5.20 2.87 12.18
CA HIS A 26 3.86 2.69 12.70
C HIS A 26 2.91 3.49 11.80
N TYR A 27 2.04 2.80 11.07
CA TYR A 27 0.99 3.46 10.30
C TYR A 27 0.08 4.22 11.26
N THR A 28 -0.05 5.52 11.04
CA THR A 28 -0.85 6.44 11.86
C THR A 28 -2.07 6.98 11.12
N GLY A 29 -2.34 6.46 9.93
CA GLY A 29 -3.50 6.83 9.12
C GLY A 29 -4.81 6.20 9.60
N PRO A 30 -5.90 6.41 8.87
CA PRO A 30 -7.21 5.87 9.22
C PRO A 30 -7.25 4.34 9.12
N ASP A 31 -8.07 3.71 9.96
CA ASP A 31 -8.43 2.30 9.81
C ASP A 31 -9.33 2.15 8.57
N LEU A 32 -8.89 1.33 7.62
CA LEU A 32 -9.58 1.06 6.36
C LEU A 32 -10.17 -0.35 6.32
N THR A 33 -10.39 -0.97 7.46
CA THR A 33 -11.00 -2.32 7.55
C THR A 33 -12.33 -2.37 6.81
N GLY A 34 -12.45 -3.34 5.90
CA GLY A 34 -13.65 -3.52 5.07
C GLY A 34 -13.69 -2.66 3.80
N GLN A 35 -12.69 -1.77 3.60
CA GLN A 35 -12.53 -1.05 2.34
C GLN A 35 -11.72 -1.91 1.35
N LYS A 36 -11.99 -1.68 0.06
CA LYS A 36 -11.24 -2.27 -1.03
C LYS A 36 -10.61 -1.17 -1.86
N VAL A 37 -9.32 -1.32 -2.14
CA VAL A 37 -8.55 -0.42 -3.00
C VAL A 37 -8.11 -1.18 -4.23
N VAL A 38 -8.51 -0.71 -5.40
CA VAL A 38 -8.16 -1.30 -6.69
C VAL A 38 -7.13 -0.41 -7.38
N MET A 39 -6.00 -0.99 -7.76
CA MET A 39 -4.97 -0.34 -8.57
C MET A 39 -4.93 -0.96 -9.95
N PHE A 40 -4.84 -0.12 -10.99
CA PHE A 40 -4.69 -0.54 -12.37
C PHE A 40 -3.40 0.01 -12.97
N GLY A 41 -2.69 -0.81 -13.73
CA GLY A 41 -1.41 -0.41 -14.32
C GLY A 41 -0.96 -1.29 -15.46
N PRO A 42 0.23 -1.00 -16.03
CA PRO A 42 0.74 -1.70 -17.21
C PRO A 42 1.45 -3.02 -16.90
N TRP A 43 1.74 -3.31 -15.61
CA TRP A 43 2.58 -4.45 -15.26
C TRP A 43 1.82 -5.76 -15.30
N LEU A 44 2.38 -6.73 -16.02
CA LEU A 44 1.96 -8.12 -16.06
C LEU A 44 2.98 -8.99 -15.30
N SER A 45 2.83 -10.31 -15.31
CA SER A 45 3.81 -11.22 -14.71
C SER A 45 5.20 -11.05 -15.36
N PRO A 46 6.29 -11.02 -14.55
CA PRO A 46 6.28 -11.24 -13.09
C PRO A 46 6.08 -9.97 -12.24
N GLU A 47 6.11 -8.76 -12.81
CA GLU A 47 6.09 -7.50 -12.08
C GLU A 47 4.79 -7.28 -11.27
N GLN A 48 3.66 -7.79 -11.78
CA GLN A 48 2.40 -7.70 -11.04
C GLN A 48 2.42 -8.44 -9.70
N GLU A 49 3.20 -9.51 -9.57
CA GLU A 49 3.38 -10.24 -8.31
C GLU A 49 4.07 -9.35 -7.27
N THR A 50 5.08 -8.59 -7.71
CA THR A 50 5.75 -7.59 -6.85
C THR A 50 4.76 -6.52 -6.37
N MET A 51 3.86 -6.06 -7.23
CA MET A 51 2.82 -5.10 -6.83
C MET A 51 1.84 -5.68 -5.80
N ARG A 52 1.52 -6.96 -5.90
CA ARG A 52 0.69 -7.64 -4.88
C ARG A 52 1.42 -7.77 -3.55
N GLU A 53 2.73 -8.03 -3.56
CA GLU A 53 3.54 -8.06 -2.33
C GLU A 53 3.58 -6.68 -1.65
N VAL A 54 3.74 -5.60 -2.43
CA VAL A 54 3.64 -4.23 -1.92
C VAL A 54 2.25 -3.96 -1.35
N GLY A 55 1.19 -4.38 -2.06
CA GLY A 55 -0.19 -4.28 -1.60
C GLY A 55 -0.44 -4.99 -0.27
N ALA A 56 0.17 -6.17 -0.06
CA ALA A 56 0.06 -6.91 1.20
C ALA A 56 0.63 -6.15 2.41
N ILE A 57 1.65 -5.30 2.21
CA ILE A 57 2.17 -4.41 3.26
C ILE A 57 1.12 -3.36 3.62
N PHE A 58 0.47 -2.78 2.61
CA PHE A 58 -0.61 -1.81 2.79
C PHE A 58 -1.81 -2.45 3.51
N GLU A 59 -2.25 -3.63 3.10
CA GLU A 59 -3.34 -4.38 3.75
C GLU A 59 -3.06 -4.62 5.23
N LYS A 60 -1.84 -5.08 5.54
CA LYS A 60 -1.42 -5.34 6.92
C LYS A 60 -1.41 -4.06 7.77
N ALA A 61 -1.06 -2.92 7.17
CA ALA A 61 -0.99 -1.65 7.88
C ALA A 61 -2.37 -1.02 8.10
N THR A 62 -3.29 -1.16 7.15
CA THR A 62 -4.55 -0.40 7.09
C THR A 62 -5.80 -1.21 7.37
N GLY A 63 -5.75 -2.54 7.23
CA GLY A 63 -6.92 -3.42 7.27
C GLY A 63 -7.75 -3.44 5.98
N ALA A 64 -7.39 -2.68 4.96
CA ALA A 64 -8.04 -2.72 3.65
C ALA A 64 -7.70 -3.99 2.86
N THR A 65 -8.45 -4.26 1.81
CA THR A 65 -8.10 -5.23 0.77
C THR A 65 -7.51 -4.49 -0.42
N PHE A 66 -6.39 -4.98 -0.96
CA PHE A 66 -5.73 -4.40 -2.12
C PHE A 66 -5.79 -5.35 -3.31
N GLU A 67 -6.22 -4.83 -4.46
CA GLU A 67 -6.23 -5.57 -5.72
C GLU A 67 -5.43 -4.82 -6.77
N TYR A 68 -4.53 -5.52 -7.46
CA TYR A 68 -3.83 -5.00 -8.63
C TYR A 68 -4.31 -5.72 -9.88
N GLY A 69 -4.73 -4.94 -10.90
CA GLY A 69 -5.00 -5.39 -12.26
C GLY A 69 -3.97 -4.84 -13.23
N GLY A 70 -3.36 -5.73 -14.03
CA GLY A 70 -2.42 -5.35 -15.08
C GLY A 70 -2.99 -5.58 -16.47
N SER A 71 -2.61 -4.74 -17.45
CA SER A 71 -3.01 -4.91 -18.85
C SER A 71 -1.91 -4.39 -19.79
N ASP A 72 -1.64 -5.13 -20.85
CA ASP A 72 -0.80 -4.69 -21.98
C ASP A 72 -1.46 -3.59 -22.81
N SER A 73 -2.78 -3.50 -22.74
CA SER A 73 -3.60 -2.45 -23.37
C SER A 73 -3.96 -1.33 -22.38
N PHE A 74 -3.18 -1.17 -21.30
CA PHE A 74 -3.44 -0.23 -20.20
C PHE A 74 -3.75 1.18 -20.69
N GLU A 75 -2.95 1.74 -21.61
CA GLU A 75 -3.09 3.13 -22.06
C GLU A 75 -4.44 3.42 -22.71
N GLN A 76 -4.96 2.45 -23.45
CA GLN A 76 -6.29 2.57 -24.07
C GLN A 76 -7.40 2.36 -23.05
N GLN A 77 -7.27 1.32 -22.24
CA GLN A 77 -8.29 0.93 -21.28
C GLN A 77 -8.52 2.01 -20.22
N VAL A 78 -7.45 2.57 -19.67
CA VAL A 78 -7.56 3.62 -18.62
C VAL A 78 -8.32 4.85 -19.12
N MET A 79 -8.10 5.26 -20.37
CA MET A 79 -8.80 6.42 -20.93
C MET A 79 -10.28 6.14 -21.21
N ILE A 80 -10.62 4.90 -21.52
CA ILE A 80 -12.02 4.46 -21.66
C ILE A 80 -12.72 4.48 -20.29
N ASP A 81 -12.07 3.88 -19.29
CA ASP A 81 -12.62 3.75 -17.93
C ASP A 81 -12.80 5.10 -17.25
N LEU A 82 -11.85 6.03 -17.43
CA LEU A 82 -11.97 7.40 -16.95
C LEU A 82 -13.17 8.13 -17.56
N LYS A 83 -13.38 7.98 -18.88
CA LYS A 83 -14.55 8.57 -19.56
C LYS A 83 -15.87 7.96 -19.12
N ALA A 84 -15.86 6.67 -18.82
CA ALA A 84 -17.04 5.92 -18.38
C ALA A 84 -17.33 6.11 -16.87
N GLY A 85 -16.41 6.70 -16.09
CA GLY A 85 -16.55 6.81 -14.64
C GLY A 85 -16.39 5.47 -13.93
N SER A 86 -15.68 4.51 -14.53
CA SER A 86 -15.43 3.15 -14.03
C SER A 86 -13.94 2.87 -13.78
N ALA A 87 -13.11 3.91 -13.72
CA ALA A 87 -11.69 3.77 -13.45
C ALA A 87 -11.44 3.19 -12.06
N ALA A 88 -10.29 2.50 -11.92
CA ALA A 88 -9.80 2.02 -10.64
C ALA A 88 -9.51 3.20 -9.68
N ASP A 89 -9.45 2.92 -8.37
CA ASP A 89 -9.16 3.94 -7.35
C ASP A 89 -7.78 4.56 -7.52
N LEU A 90 -6.81 3.74 -7.91
CA LEU A 90 -5.43 4.14 -8.19
C LEU A 90 -5.02 3.69 -9.60
N VAL A 91 -4.27 4.53 -10.29
CA VAL A 91 -3.77 4.24 -11.63
C VAL A 91 -2.29 4.56 -11.72
N VAL A 92 -1.52 3.66 -12.33
CA VAL A 92 -0.08 3.87 -12.56
C VAL A 92 0.15 4.24 -14.02
N PHE A 93 0.51 5.49 -14.27
CA PHE A 93 0.85 5.96 -15.61
C PHE A 93 2.34 5.77 -15.90
N PRO A 94 2.72 4.94 -16.88
CA PRO A 94 4.11 4.78 -17.27
C PRO A 94 4.67 6.01 -17.99
N GLN A 95 3.78 6.85 -18.53
CA GLN A 95 4.14 8.04 -19.31
C GLN A 95 3.45 9.30 -18.77
N PRO A 96 4.22 10.38 -18.50
CA PRO A 96 3.66 11.63 -18.01
C PRO A 96 2.61 12.27 -18.93
N GLY A 97 2.77 12.11 -20.26
CA GLY A 97 1.84 12.67 -21.24
C GLY A 97 0.43 12.08 -21.12
N LEU A 98 0.31 10.79 -20.89
CA LEU A 98 -0.99 10.14 -20.68
C LEU A 98 -1.64 10.61 -19.38
N ALA A 99 -0.86 10.73 -18.31
CA ALA A 99 -1.34 11.28 -17.03
C ALA A 99 -1.84 12.73 -17.18
N ALA A 100 -1.10 13.58 -17.95
CA ALA A 100 -1.51 14.96 -18.23
C ALA A 100 -2.84 15.02 -18.98
N ASN A 101 -3.05 14.12 -19.97
CA ASN A 101 -4.30 14.04 -20.70
C ASN A 101 -5.45 13.60 -19.79
N ALA A 102 -5.24 12.63 -18.91
CA ALA A 102 -6.23 12.18 -17.92
C ALA A 102 -6.58 13.32 -16.95
N ALA A 103 -5.59 14.08 -16.48
CA ALA A 103 -5.81 15.24 -15.63
C ALA A 103 -6.60 16.36 -16.33
N ALA A 104 -6.26 16.66 -17.60
CA ALA A 104 -6.96 17.67 -18.39
C ALA A 104 -8.45 17.34 -18.63
N MET A 105 -8.79 16.06 -18.60
CA MET A 105 -10.18 15.58 -18.69
C MET A 105 -10.93 15.63 -17.34
N GLY A 106 -10.27 16.04 -16.27
CA GLY A 106 -10.82 15.97 -14.91
C GLY A 106 -10.91 14.55 -14.34
N GLY A 107 -10.19 13.58 -14.94
CA GLY A 107 -10.20 12.19 -14.53
C GLY A 107 -9.32 11.87 -13.32
N LEU A 108 -8.50 12.81 -12.85
CA LEU A 108 -7.61 12.63 -11.71
C LEU A 108 -7.96 13.58 -10.57
N VAL A 109 -7.85 13.09 -9.36
CA VAL A 109 -7.99 13.89 -8.14
C VAL A 109 -6.60 14.41 -7.74
N PRO A 110 -6.40 15.73 -7.59
CA PRO A 110 -5.15 16.28 -7.10
C PRO A 110 -4.82 15.75 -5.70
N LEU A 111 -3.58 15.33 -5.49
CA LEU A 111 -3.08 14.98 -4.17
C LEU A 111 -2.87 16.26 -3.34
N GLY A 112 -3.11 16.18 -2.02
CA GLY A 112 -2.94 17.28 -1.11
C GLY A 112 -1.48 17.69 -0.90
N ASP A 113 -1.28 18.86 -0.31
CA ASP A 113 0.06 19.40 -0.04
C ASP A 113 0.84 18.55 0.96
N ASP A 114 0.16 17.82 1.83
CA ASP A 114 0.74 16.84 2.75
C ASP A 114 1.44 15.70 2.01
N ILE A 115 0.82 15.16 0.96
CA ILE A 115 1.44 14.11 0.11
C ILE A 115 2.62 14.69 -0.68
N ARG A 116 2.47 15.92 -1.19
CA ARG A 116 3.56 16.60 -1.87
C ARG A 116 4.78 16.77 -0.97
N GLN A 117 4.58 17.15 0.28
CA GLN A 117 5.67 17.32 1.24
C GLN A 117 6.38 15.99 1.53
N MET A 118 5.64 14.90 1.71
CA MET A 118 6.21 13.56 1.89
C MET A 118 7.13 13.12 0.75
N VAL A 119 6.87 13.59 -0.48
CA VAL A 119 7.69 13.24 -1.65
C VAL A 119 8.95 14.12 -1.74
N LEU A 120 8.92 15.34 -1.18
CA LEU A 120 10.02 16.29 -1.24
C LEU A 120 11.03 16.15 -0.10
N ASP A 121 10.65 15.52 1.01
CA ASP A 121 11.49 15.25 2.18
C ASP A 121 12.30 13.97 1.98
#